data_28b09a1d94eec517cd3cb79e8d6f983b
#
_entry.id   28b09a1d94eec517cd3cb79e8d6f983b
#
_cell.length_a   1.000
_cell.length_b   1.000
_cell.length_c   1.000
_cell.angle_alpha   90.00
_cell.angle_beta   90.00
_cell.angle_gamma   90.00
#
_symmetry.space_group_name_H-M   'P 1'
#
loop_
_entity.id
_entity.type
_entity.pdbx_description
1 polymer ?
#
loop_
_entity_poly.entity_id
_entity_poly.type
_entity_poly.pdbx_seq_one_letter_code
_entity_poly.pdbx_strand_id
1 'polypeptide(L)'
;EKRIRSLLYQRESRKKNSDPNNQTINQRVVYWKAGIDIFLNQPAFGHGPGGAKTQFKKYYKNRKTNLNKSNQLLAHNQFITQAINLGALGTIIWLFIMFYSFLKVEKEMYLFFVPYLILMFFAFMSDDMLEVQAGATIFSFFGTLLLFYSSKL
;
A
#
# COMPACT_ATOMS: atom_id res chain seq x y z
N GLU A 1 -21.04 10.91 -41.77
CA GLU A 1 -20.27 9.66 -41.63
C GLU A 1 -18.98 9.87 -40.85
N LYS A 2 -18.14 10.86 -41.16
CA LYS A 2 -16.89 11.19 -40.45
C LYS A 2 -17.12 11.47 -38.95
N ARG A 3 -18.19 12.20 -38.61
CA ARG A 3 -18.54 12.58 -37.22
C ARG A 3 -18.96 11.37 -36.38
N ILE A 4 -19.68 10.44 -36.98
CA ILE A 4 -20.08 9.18 -36.29
C ILE A 4 -18.86 8.31 -36.02
N ARG A 5 -17.96 8.16 -37.01
CA ARG A 5 -16.70 7.42 -36.82
C ARG A 5 -15.81 8.03 -35.72
N SER A 6 -15.70 9.37 -35.66
CA SER A 6 -14.93 10.03 -34.62
C SER A 6 -15.53 9.82 -33.20
N LEU A 7 -16.87 9.84 -33.09
CA LEU A 7 -17.56 9.57 -31.83
C LEU A 7 -17.40 8.11 -31.35
N LEU A 8 -17.48 7.17 -32.30
CA LEU A 8 -17.23 5.74 -32.01
C LEU A 8 -15.78 5.53 -31.56
N TYR A 9 -14.81 6.10 -32.26
CA TYR A 9 -13.40 6.05 -31.88
C TYR A 9 -13.14 6.63 -30.48
N GLN A 10 -13.73 7.81 -30.17
CA GLN A 10 -13.62 8.42 -28.84
C GLN A 10 -14.27 7.54 -27.76
N ARG A 11 -15.40 6.90 -28.05
CA ARG A 11 -16.07 5.99 -27.11
C ARG A 11 -15.23 4.74 -26.84
N GLU A 12 -14.66 4.15 -27.88
CA GLU A 12 -13.76 2.99 -27.75
C GLU A 12 -12.46 3.36 -27.02
N SER A 13 -11.87 4.51 -27.31
CA SER A 13 -10.68 5.01 -26.62
C SER A 13 -10.97 5.26 -25.13
N ARG A 14 -12.12 5.85 -24.77
CA ARG A 14 -12.55 6.02 -23.37
C ARG A 14 -12.77 4.68 -22.68
N LYS A 15 -13.41 3.72 -23.35
CA LYS A 15 -13.64 2.37 -22.82
C LYS A 15 -12.31 1.63 -22.60
N LYS A 16 -11.37 1.73 -23.53
CA LYS A 16 -10.03 1.16 -23.42
C LYS A 16 -9.23 1.82 -22.29
N ASN A 17 -9.36 3.14 -22.14
CA ASN A 17 -8.72 3.90 -21.06
C ASN A 17 -9.36 3.69 -19.69
N SER A 18 -10.59 3.18 -19.62
CA SER A 18 -11.24 2.84 -18.34
C SER A 18 -11.05 1.38 -17.93
N ASP A 19 -10.50 0.54 -18.82
CA ASP A 19 -10.19 -0.85 -18.50
C ASP A 19 -9.02 -0.94 -17.51
N PRO A 20 -9.21 -1.50 -16.31
CA PRO A 20 -8.14 -1.62 -15.32
C PRO A 20 -6.94 -2.44 -15.81
N ASN A 21 -7.12 -3.31 -16.80
CA ASN A 21 -6.01 -4.09 -17.36
C ASN A 21 -5.01 -3.26 -18.18
N ASN A 22 -5.40 -2.06 -18.60
CA ASN A 22 -4.59 -1.20 -19.46
C ASN A 22 -3.99 0.01 -18.72
N GLN A 23 -4.36 0.25 -17.46
CA GLN A 23 -3.91 1.42 -16.69
C GLN A 23 -3.59 1.08 -15.25
N THR A 24 -2.36 1.36 -14.84
CA THR A 24 -1.85 1.12 -13.47
C THR A 24 -2.69 1.80 -12.38
N ILE A 25 -3.18 3.02 -12.64
CA ILE A 25 -4.01 3.76 -11.68
C ILE A 25 -5.34 3.04 -11.45
N ASN A 26 -6.00 2.60 -12.53
CA ASN A 26 -7.26 1.87 -12.43
C ASN A 26 -7.08 0.50 -11.74
N GLN A 27 -5.95 -0.16 -11.98
CA GLN A 27 -5.58 -1.39 -11.27
C GLN A 27 -5.47 -1.14 -9.76
N ARG A 28 -4.77 -0.10 -9.33
CA ARG A 28 -4.62 0.25 -7.91
C ARG A 28 -5.96 0.47 -7.22
N VAL A 29 -6.90 1.16 -7.87
CA VAL A 29 -8.25 1.34 -7.32
C VAL A 29 -8.96 -0.01 -7.09
N VAL A 30 -8.81 -0.96 -8.02
CA VAL A 30 -9.37 -2.31 -7.85
C VAL A 30 -8.68 -3.05 -6.70
N TYR A 31 -7.36 -2.98 -6.60
CA TYR A 31 -6.60 -3.59 -5.50
C TYR A 31 -6.99 -3.03 -4.14
N TRP A 32 -7.12 -1.71 -4.02
CA TRP A 32 -7.50 -1.05 -2.77
C TRP A 32 -8.91 -1.42 -2.34
N LYS A 33 -9.88 -1.45 -3.28
CA LYS A 33 -11.24 -1.95 -3.00
C LYS A 33 -11.21 -3.39 -2.51
N ALA A 34 -10.47 -4.27 -3.20
CA ALA A 34 -10.31 -5.65 -2.78
C ALA A 34 -9.67 -5.75 -1.38
N GLY A 35 -8.64 -4.94 -1.10
CA GLY A 35 -7.98 -4.88 0.19
C GLY A 35 -8.89 -4.43 1.32
N ILE A 36 -9.72 -3.40 1.08
CA ILE A 36 -10.72 -2.94 2.05
C ILE A 36 -11.77 -4.03 2.31
N ASP A 37 -12.29 -4.66 1.27
CA ASP A 37 -13.24 -5.78 1.42
C ASP A 37 -12.65 -6.94 2.24
N ILE A 38 -11.36 -7.27 2.02
CA ILE A 38 -10.66 -8.30 2.78
C ILE A 38 -10.49 -7.88 4.24
N PHE A 39 -10.07 -6.64 4.50
CA PHE A 39 -9.93 -6.11 5.85
C PHE A 39 -11.25 -6.16 6.63
N LEU A 40 -12.36 -5.80 6.01
CA LEU A 40 -13.69 -5.80 6.65
C LEU A 40 -14.18 -7.20 7.07
N ASN A 41 -13.60 -8.28 6.54
CA ASN A 41 -13.95 -9.64 6.99
C ASN A 41 -13.37 -9.98 8.37
N GLN A 42 -12.21 -9.39 8.75
CA GLN A 42 -11.60 -9.53 10.08
C GLN A 42 -10.96 -8.21 10.54
N PRO A 43 -11.78 -7.19 10.87
CA PRO A 43 -11.26 -5.83 11.06
C PRO A 43 -10.47 -5.65 12.36
N ALA A 44 -10.72 -6.42 13.42
CA ALA A 44 -10.10 -6.20 14.74
C ALA A 44 -8.65 -6.70 14.78
N PHE A 45 -8.41 -7.97 14.46
CA PHE A 45 -7.13 -8.66 14.62
C PHE A 45 -6.45 -9.03 13.29
N GLY A 46 -7.14 -8.83 12.15
CA GLY A 46 -6.64 -9.18 10.83
C GLY A 46 -6.51 -10.68 10.59
N HIS A 47 -5.77 -11.03 9.54
CA HIS A 47 -5.62 -12.42 9.08
C HIS A 47 -4.28 -13.05 9.46
N GLY A 48 -3.50 -12.39 10.30
CA GLY A 48 -2.16 -12.79 10.71
C GLY A 48 -1.05 -12.36 9.74
N PRO A 49 0.22 -12.42 10.18
CA PRO A 49 1.37 -12.09 9.35
C PRO A 49 1.38 -12.88 8.04
N GLY A 50 1.55 -12.20 6.91
CA GLY A 50 1.50 -12.81 5.58
C GLY A 50 0.09 -13.20 5.10
N GLY A 51 -0.95 -12.94 5.89
CA GLY A 51 -2.34 -13.25 5.57
C GLY A 51 -2.84 -12.55 4.31
N ALA A 52 -2.38 -11.32 4.04
CA ALA A 52 -2.78 -10.54 2.89
C ALA A 52 -2.62 -11.31 1.58
N LYS A 53 -1.47 -11.91 1.32
CA LYS A 53 -1.20 -12.71 0.10
C LYS A 53 -2.20 -13.84 -0.10
N THR A 54 -2.52 -14.55 0.97
CA THR A 54 -3.48 -15.67 0.93
C THR A 54 -4.90 -15.16 0.70
N GLN A 55 -5.29 -14.07 1.36
CA GLN A 55 -6.62 -13.51 1.24
C GLN A 55 -6.88 -12.88 -0.13
N PHE A 56 -5.91 -12.17 -0.72
CA PHE A 56 -6.01 -11.68 -2.09
C PHE A 56 -6.21 -12.81 -3.10
N LYS A 57 -5.45 -13.93 -2.98
CA LYS A 57 -5.65 -15.11 -3.83
C LYS A 57 -7.06 -15.68 -3.70
N LYS A 58 -7.59 -15.80 -2.47
CA LYS A 58 -8.95 -16.28 -2.23
C LYS A 58 -9.99 -15.30 -2.81
N TYR A 59 -9.78 -14.00 -2.61
CA TYR A 59 -10.66 -12.95 -3.11
C TYR A 59 -10.81 -13.04 -4.64
N TYR A 60 -9.70 -13.08 -5.37
CA TYR A 60 -9.73 -13.17 -6.83
C TYR A 60 -10.27 -14.50 -7.35
N LYS A 61 -10.09 -15.60 -6.62
CA LYS A 61 -10.67 -16.89 -6.98
C LYS A 61 -12.20 -16.90 -6.84
N ASN A 62 -12.71 -16.26 -5.80
CA ASN A 62 -14.13 -16.32 -5.42
C ASN A 62 -14.97 -15.20 -6.04
N ARG A 63 -14.35 -14.08 -6.44
CA ARG A 63 -15.05 -12.96 -7.08
C ARG A 63 -14.63 -12.83 -8.54
N LYS A 64 -15.62 -12.61 -9.42
CA LYS A 64 -15.37 -12.25 -10.83
C LYS A 64 -14.84 -10.81 -10.85
N THR A 65 -13.54 -10.67 -10.98
CA THR A 65 -12.91 -9.37 -11.19
C THR A 65 -12.65 -9.16 -12.69
N ASN A 66 -12.67 -7.89 -13.12
CA ASN A 66 -12.33 -7.54 -14.51
C ASN A 66 -10.81 -7.58 -14.77
N LEU A 67 -10.01 -8.03 -13.79
CA LEU A 67 -8.56 -8.12 -13.90
C LEU A 67 -8.14 -9.47 -14.54
N ASN A 68 -7.23 -9.38 -15.49
CA ASN A 68 -6.54 -10.55 -16.02
C ASN A 68 -5.74 -11.22 -14.89
N LYS A 69 -5.51 -12.53 -14.99
CA LYS A 69 -4.76 -13.29 -13.96
C LYS A 69 -3.37 -12.72 -13.66
N SER A 70 -2.69 -12.19 -14.68
CA SER A 70 -1.38 -11.53 -14.53
C SER A 70 -1.44 -10.23 -13.72
N ASN A 71 -2.61 -9.58 -13.68
CA ASN A 71 -2.84 -8.31 -13.00
C ASN A 71 -3.55 -8.49 -11.63
N GLN A 72 -3.71 -9.72 -11.16
CA GLN A 72 -4.29 -10.02 -9.84
C GLN A 72 -3.19 -9.97 -8.77
N LEU A 73 -2.81 -8.75 -8.38
CA LEU A 73 -1.71 -8.47 -7.46
C LEU A 73 -2.23 -8.07 -6.07
N LEU A 74 -1.31 -7.75 -5.15
CA LEU A 74 -1.59 -7.22 -3.83
C LEU A 74 -2.01 -5.74 -3.90
N ALA A 75 -2.22 -5.11 -2.73
CA ALA A 75 -2.68 -3.73 -2.66
C ALA A 75 -1.69 -2.70 -3.22
N HIS A 76 -0.40 -3.00 -3.28
CA HIS A 76 0.68 -2.03 -3.50
C HIS A 76 0.49 -0.79 -2.62
N ASN A 77 0.20 -1.04 -1.35
CA ASN A 77 0.00 -0.05 -0.31
C ASN A 77 0.20 -0.71 1.06
N GLN A 78 1.30 -0.36 1.71
CA GLN A 78 1.69 -0.96 2.98
C GLN A 78 0.62 -0.79 4.08
N PHE A 79 -0.10 0.33 4.11
CA PHE A 79 -1.14 0.55 5.12
C PHE A 79 -2.30 -0.43 4.97
N ILE A 80 -2.74 -0.68 3.74
CA ILE A 80 -3.80 -1.67 3.46
C ILE A 80 -3.31 -3.08 3.79
N THR A 81 -2.08 -3.42 3.41
CA THR A 81 -1.48 -4.72 3.68
C THR A 81 -1.33 -4.96 5.18
N GLN A 82 -0.89 -3.95 5.95
CA GLN A 82 -0.83 -4.07 7.42
C GLN A 82 -2.22 -4.17 8.05
N ALA A 83 -3.20 -3.42 7.56
CA ALA A 83 -4.57 -3.53 8.05
C ALA A 83 -5.15 -4.94 7.83
N ILE A 84 -4.86 -5.57 6.70
CA ILE A 84 -5.27 -6.95 6.43
C ILE A 84 -4.53 -7.94 7.35
N ASN A 85 -3.22 -7.75 7.53
CA ASN A 85 -2.40 -8.67 8.32
C ASN A 85 -2.69 -8.56 9.83
N LEU A 86 -2.71 -7.32 10.36
CA LEU A 86 -2.73 -7.05 11.80
C LEU A 86 -4.11 -6.60 12.33
N GLY A 87 -5.05 -6.32 11.44
CA GLY A 87 -6.31 -5.67 11.80
C GLY A 87 -6.13 -4.22 12.25
N ALA A 88 -7.20 -3.59 12.68
CA ALA A 88 -7.19 -2.21 13.16
C ALA A 88 -6.30 -2.05 14.40
N LEU A 89 -6.41 -2.97 15.36
CA LEU A 89 -5.65 -2.88 16.61
C LEU A 89 -4.14 -2.93 16.36
N GLY A 90 -3.67 -3.93 15.63
CA GLY A 90 -2.25 -4.06 15.33
C GLY A 90 -1.72 -2.93 14.43
N THR A 91 -2.54 -2.44 13.49
CA THR A 91 -2.18 -1.31 12.64
C THR A 91 -2.05 -0.01 13.44
N ILE A 92 -2.95 0.24 14.39
CA ILE A 92 -2.86 1.41 15.29
C ILE A 92 -1.59 1.32 16.15
N ILE A 93 -1.28 0.16 16.72
CA ILE A 93 -0.04 -0.04 17.50
C ILE A 93 1.20 0.20 16.63
N TRP A 94 1.21 -0.34 15.41
CA TRP A 94 2.31 -0.13 14.46
C TRP A 94 2.51 1.35 14.11
N LEU A 95 1.43 2.06 13.79
CA LEU A 95 1.48 3.51 13.55
C LEU A 95 1.94 4.28 14.80
N PHE A 96 1.43 3.91 15.98
CA PHE A 96 1.85 4.52 17.23
C PHE A 96 3.36 4.39 17.46
N ILE A 97 3.93 3.21 17.23
CA ILE A 97 5.38 3.00 17.36
C ILE A 97 6.15 3.89 16.40
N MET A 98 5.69 4.03 15.14
CA MET A 98 6.33 4.91 14.16
C MET A 98 6.30 6.37 14.60
N PHE A 99 5.13 6.87 15.05
CA PHE A 99 5.00 8.27 15.51
C PHE A 99 5.68 8.52 16.85
N TYR A 100 5.66 7.55 17.76
CA TYR A 100 6.35 7.66 19.03
C TYR A 100 7.85 7.82 18.85
N SER A 101 8.44 7.12 17.89
CA SER A 101 9.85 7.29 17.55
C SER A 101 10.17 8.73 17.14
N PHE A 102 9.28 9.39 16.38
CA PHE A 102 9.41 10.80 16.03
C PHE A 102 9.46 11.73 17.26
N LEU A 103 8.64 11.47 18.28
CA LEU A 103 8.60 12.28 19.50
C LEU A 103 9.87 12.16 20.36
N LYS A 104 10.70 11.16 20.09
CA LYS A 104 11.96 10.89 20.81
C LYS A 104 13.20 11.42 20.11
N VAL A 105 13.05 11.97 18.90
CA VAL A 105 14.16 12.52 18.13
C VAL A 105 14.51 13.92 18.63
N GLU A 106 15.79 14.18 18.87
CA GLU A 106 16.29 15.51 19.23
C GLU A 106 16.13 16.51 18.07
N LYS A 107 15.94 17.79 18.40
CA LYS A 107 15.61 18.83 17.40
C LYS A 107 16.68 18.96 16.31
N GLU A 108 17.93 18.76 16.64
CA GLU A 108 19.07 18.83 15.75
C GLU A 108 18.99 17.77 14.63
N MET A 109 18.34 16.65 14.92
CA MET A 109 18.15 15.55 13.97
C MET A 109 16.91 15.68 13.09
N TYR A 110 16.04 16.66 13.33
CA TYR A 110 14.81 16.85 12.55
C TYR A 110 15.07 17.08 11.06
N LEU A 111 16.20 17.73 10.74
CA LEU A 111 16.61 17.97 9.34
C LEU A 111 16.78 16.67 8.53
N PHE A 112 17.15 15.57 9.18
CA PHE A 112 17.34 14.27 8.55
C PHE A 112 16.13 13.36 8.77
N PHE A 113 15.55 13.40 9.95
CA PHE A 113 14.46 12.47 10.32
C PHE A 113 13.14 12.80 9.64
N VAL A 114 12.79 14.08 9.50
CA VAL A 114 11.55 14.49 8.83
C VAL A 114 11.53 14.08 7.34
N PRO A 115 12.56 14.37 6.52
CA PRO A 115 12.62 13.89 5.14
C PRO A 115 12.56 12.37 5.03
N TYR A 116 13.23 11.66 5.95
CA TYR A 116 13.16 10.19 6.00
C TYR A 116 11.72 9.70 6.21
N LEU A 117 10.99 10.25 7.18
CA LEU A 117 9.58 9.87 7.42
C LEU A 117 8.67 10.18 6.23
N ILE A 118 8.86 11.35 5.61
CA ILE A 118 8.11 11.73 4.40
C ILE A 118 8.38 10.74 3.27
N LEU A 119 9.64 10.40 3.04
CA LEU A 119 10.04 9.42 2.02
C LEU A 119 9.41 8.05 2.30
N MET A 120 9.48 7.57 3.55
CA MET A 120 8.89 6.29 3.93
C MET A 120 7.37 6.31 3.79
N PHE A 121 6.70 7.42 4.15
CA PHE A 121 5.26 7.57 3.98
C PHE A 121 4.84 7.41 2.51
N PHE A 122 5.51 8.11 1.59
CA PHE A 122 5.22 7.99 0.16
C PHE A 122 5.58 6.61 -0.40
N ALA A 123 6.66 6.00 0.07
CA ALA A 123 7.03 4.64 -0.30
C ALA A 123 5.95 3.63 0.14
N PHE A 124 5.44 3.74 1.36
CA PHE A 124 4.36 2.90 1.89
C PHE A 124 3.01 3.12 1.18
N MET A 125 2.74 4.33 0.70
CA MET A 125 1.57 4.60 -0.14
C MET A 125 1.70 3.99 -1.53
N SER A 126 2.92 3.79 -2.01
CA SER A 126 3.21 3.37 -3.38
C SER A 126 3.39 1.87 -3.54
N ASP A 127 3.84 1.17 -2.49
CA ASP A 127 4.12 -0.27 -2.56
C ASP A 127 4.11 -0.93 -1.17
N ASP A 128 4.11 -2.26 -1.16
CA ASP A 128 4.20 -3.12 0.02
C ASP A 128 5.67 -3.27 0.47
N MET A 129 6.29 -2.15 0.87
CA MET A 129 7.73 -2.03 1.11
C MET A 129 8.24 -2.98 2.21
N LEU A 130 7.46 -3.21 3.28
CA LEU A 130 7.86 -4.07 4.38
C LEU A 130 7.68 -5.58 4.08
N GLU A 131 7.03 -5.92 2.99
CA GLU A 131 6.89 -7.30 2.52
C GLU A 131 8.10 -7.77 1.70
N VAL A 132 9.03 -6.85 1.39
CA VAL A 132 10.26 -7.15 0.66
C VAL A 132 11.50 -6.82 1.51
N GLN A 133 12.52 -7.68 1.42
CA GLN A 133 13.72 -7.56 2.25
C GLN A 133 14.41 -6.20 2.12
N ALA A 134 14.57 -5.69 0.90
CA ALA A 134 15.22 -4.40 0.66
C ALA A 134 14.49 -3.25 1.36
N GLY A 135 13.17 -3.19 1.25
CA GLY A 135 12.36 -2.14 1.89
C GLY A 135 12.39 -2.24 3.42
N ALA A 136 12.24 -3.44 3.96
CA ALA A 136 12.34 -3.68 5.40
C ALA A 136 13.73 -3.32 5.94
N THR A 137 14.80 -3.64 5.21
CA THR A 137 16.18 -3.29 5.58
C THR A 137 16.39 -1.79 5.59
N ILE A 138 15.99 -1.07 4.53
CA ILE A 138 16.11 0.38 4.44
C ILE A 138 15.35 1.04 5.59
N PHE A 139 14.10 0.64 5.81
CA PHE A 139 13.28 1.17 6.88
C PHE A 139 13.92 0.96 8.26
N SER A 140 14.33 -0.27 8.57
CA SER A 140 14.89 -0.61 9.87
C SER A 140 16.25 0.02 10.09
N PHE A 141 17.15 -0.07 9.11
CA PHE A 141 18.52 0.42 9.24
C PHE A 141 18.58 1.93 9.41
N PHE A 142 17.96 2.69 8.49
CA PHE A 142 18.01 4.15 8.58
C PHE A 142 17.17 4.69 9.74
N GLY A 143 16.02 4.09 10.03
CA GLY A 143 15.21 4.45 11.18
C GLY A 143 15.97 4.28 12.49
N THR A 144 16.61 3.12 12.69
CA THR A 144 17.40 2.83 13.88
C THR A 144 18.64 3.72 13.97
N LEU A 145 19.35 3.94 12.84
CA LEU A 145 20.54 4.78 12.78
C LEU A 145 20.23 6.21 13.23
N LEU A 146 19.15 6.80 12.69
CA LEU A 146 18.75 8.18 13.03
C LEU A 146 18.33 8.31 14.51
N LEU A 147 17.60 7.31 15.04
CA LEU A 147 17.22 7.27 16.47
C LEU A 147 18.46 7.12 17.36
N PHE A 148 19.40 6.27 16.99
CA PHE A 148 20.63 6.06 17.75
C PHE A 148 21.49 7.32 17.82
N TYR A 149 21.67 8.02 16.71
CA TYR A 149 22.39 9.30 16.71
C TYR A 149 21.68 10.35 17.54
N SER A 150 20.35 10.42 17.45
CA SER A 150 19.56 11.35 18.26
C SER A 150 19.68 11.13 19.76
N SER A 151 19.85 9.88 20.21
CA SER A 151 20.00 9.57 21.64
C SER A 151 21.37 9.92 22.22
N LYS A 152 22.33 10.32 21.39
CA LYS A 152 23.69 10.70 21.80
C LYS A 152 23.96 12.21 21.82
N LEU A 153 23.03 12.99 21.31
CA LEU A 153 23.05 14.45 21.34
C LEU A 153 22.38 14.98 22.60
#